data_ab94badc0915b9f4b06886af3155afd8
#
_entry.id   ab94badc0915b9f4b06886af3155afd8
#
_cell.length_a   1.000
_cell.length_b   1.000
_cell.length_c   1.000
_cell.angle_alpha   90.00
_cell.angle_beta   90.00
_cell.angle_gamma   90.00
#
_symmetry.space_group_name_H-M   'P 1'
#
loop_
_entity.id
_entity.type
_entity.pdbx_description
1 polymer ?
#
loop_
_entity_poly.entity_id
_entity_poly.type
_entity_poly.pdbx_seq_one_letter_code
_entity_poly.pdbx_strand_id
1 'polypeptide(L)'
;MQIIKIMLAAAGLTALSLSCFAQEEEAPTRYTYATYYSCGGGPLARADEIMADDSDRMNGFVADGTLAAWGWMAHHTGGQWQRISWYQADGMDALLDAGDAIQGTGDDDADDAAAEEEDDGPGFGMICPRHDDYIWQVQNGANSDARGEVGMSVYHVCDVSREERADEIVDEHFAPVLNKMVKDGKLSSWGWQSHVVGGHFRRLQTMTAADAKSLMAARAEALEVVYGEDNAAGEEFTAICGDHVDYIWNAQLESN
;
A
#
# COMPACT_ATOMS: atom_id res chain seq x y z
N MET A 1 -14.64 81.82 41.13
CA MET A 1 -13.58 80.85 41.06
C MET A 1 -14.24 79.55 40.65
N GLN A 2 -14.30 79.28 39.32
CA GLN A 2 -14.94 78.10 38.75
C GLN A 2 -13.86 77.08 38.36
N ILE A 3 -13.94 75.88 38.90
CA ILE A 3 -13.04 74.77 38.62
C ILE A 3 -13.66 73.91 37.49
N ILE A 4 -13.03 73.91 36.33
CA ILE A 4 -13.39 73.10 35.17
C ILE A 4 -12.85 71.67 35.40
N LYS A 5 -13.78 70.69 35.42
CA LYS A 5 -13.43 69.25 35.40
C LYS A 5 -13.30 68.78 33.96
N ILE A 6 -12.08 68.38 33.59
CA ILE A 6 -11.83 67.72 32.31
C ILE A 6 -12.09 66.21 32.47
N MET A 7 -13.08 65.66 31.74
CA MET A 7 -13.26 64.21 31.61
C MET A 7 -12.39 63.71 30.47
N LEU A 8 -11.44 62.81 30.77
CA LEU A 8 -10.73 62.01 29.78
C LEU A 8 -11.63 60.79 29.45
N ALA A 9 -12.04 60.70 28.20
CA ALA A 9 -12.67 59.49 27.64
C ALA A 9 -11.55 58.56 27.15
N ALA A 10 -11.39 57.39 27.79
CA ALA A 10 -10.51 56.33 27.33
C ALA A 10 -11.25 55.51 26.28
N ALA A 11 -10.82 55.60 25.01
CA ALA A 11 -11.29 54.74 23.94
C ALA A 11 -10.54 53.39 24.03
N GLY A 12 -11.24 52.34 24.45
CA GLY A 12 -10.72 50.97 24.45
C GLY A 12 -10.75 50.40 23.02
N LEU A 13 -9.58 50.20 22.42
CA LEU A 13 -9.44 49.38 21.23
C LEU A 13 -9.51 47.91 21.64
N THR A 14 -10.64 47.26 21.36
CA THR A 14 -10.74 45.79 21.39
C THR A 14 -10.12 45.24 20.11
N ALA A 15 -8.91 44.71 20.20
CA ALA A 15 -8.28 43.91 19.13
C ALA A 15 -9.04 42.58 19.05
N LEU A 16 -9.86 42.39 18.02
CA LEU A 16 -10.33 41.05 17.63
C LEU A 16 -9.16 40.27 17.04
N SER A 17 -8.61 39.35 17.82
CA SER A 17 -7.71 38.34 17.30
C SER A 17 -8.54 37.35 16.46
N LEU A 18 -8.49 37.47 15.13
CA LEU A 18 -8.91 36.40 14.24
C LEU A 18 -7.92 35.22 14.44
N SER A 19 -8.34 34.24 15.21
CA SER A 19 -7.69 32.92 15.21
C SER A 19 -7.98 32.28 13.85
N CYS A 20 -7.02 32.35 12.91
CA CYS A 20 -7.01 31.50 11.73
C CYS A 20 -6.83 30.06 12.26
N PHE A 21 -7.91 29.31 12.36
CA PHE A 21 -7.82 27.85 12.44
C PHE A 21 -7.32 27.42 11.06
N ALA A 22 -6.03 27.09 10.97
CA ALA A 22 -5.53 26.26 9.89
C ALA A 22 -6.28 24.94 10.05
N GLN A 23 -7.19 24.63 9.13
CA GLN A 23 -7.64 23.25 8.94
C GLN A 23 -6.37 22.48 8.55
N GLU A 24 -5.94 21.55 9.38
CA GLU A 24 -5.02 20.50 8.94
C GLU A 24 -5.77 19.80 7.81
N GLU A 25 -5.31 19.97 6.58
CA GLU A 25 -5.77 19.15 5.47
C GLU A 25 -5.43 17.70 5.84
N GLU A 26 -6.47 16.89 6.05
CA GLU A 26 -6.28 15.45 6.20
C GLU A 26 -5.50 14.94 4.98
N ALA A 27 -4.45 14.16 5.23
CA ALA A 27 -3.70 13.54 4.15
C ALA A 27 -4.66 12.74 3.25
N PRO A 28 -4.51 12.82 1.93
CA PRO A 28 -5.40 12.10 1.03
C PRO A 28 -5.35 10.60 1.30
N THR A 29 -6.51 9.96 1.21
CA THR A 29 -6.62 8.51 1.35
C THR A 29 -5.85 7.82 0.22
N ARG A 30 -4.92 6.94 0.56
CA ARG A 30 -4.12 6.19 -0.41
C ARG A 30 -4.79 4.88 -0.78
N TYR A 31 -4.74 4.56 -2.06
CA TYR A 31 -5.23 3.29 -2.60
C TYR A 31 -4.11 2.54 -3.32
N THR A 32 -4.20 1.21 -3.29
CA THR A 32 -3.31 0.28 -3.99
C THR A 32 -4.13 -0.50 -4.99
N TYR A 33 -3.76 -0.48 -6.26
CA TYR A 33 -4.20 -1.45 -7.24
C TYR A 33 -3.16 -2.57 -7.30
N ALA A 34 -3.57 -3.81 -7.16
CA ALA A 34 -2.68 -4.96 -7.16
C ALA A 34 -3.22 -6.03 -8.11
N THR A 35 -2.37 -6.49 -9.04
CA THR A 35 -2.66 -7.57 -9.98
C THR A 35 -1.79 -8.77 -9.64
N TYR A 36 -2.44 -9.88 -9.36
CA TYR A 36 -1.83 -11.14 -8.94
C TYR A 36 -1.87 -12.13 -10.09
N TYR A 37 -0.72 -12.49 -10.63
CA TYR A 37 -0.62 -13.30 -11.85
C TYR A 37 -0.40 -14.78 -11.56
N SER A 38 -1.21 -15.61 -12.25
CA SER A 38 -1.00 -17.06 -12.38
C SER A 38 -0.31 -17.33 -13.71
N CYS A 39 1.00 -17.56 -13.66
CA CYS A 39 1.86 -17.73 -14.81
C CYS A 39 2.15 -19.24 -15.04
N GLY A 40 2.29 -19.66 -16.27
CA GLY A 40 2.53 -21.08 -16.63
C GLY A 40 2.64 -21.28 -18.14
N GLY A 41 2.50 -20.20 -18.92
CA GLY A 41 2.55 -20.25 -20.38
C GLY A 41 3.94 -20.05 -20.99
N GLY A 42 4.97 -19.83 -20.16
CA GLY A 42 6.33 -19.56 -20.64
C GLY A 42 7.34 -19.32 -19.52
N PRO A 43 8.59 -18.92 -19.85
CA PRO A 43 9.62 -18.63 -18.87
C PRO A 43 9.27 -17.41 -18.02
N LEU A 44 9.26 -17.54 -16.68
CA LEU A 44 8.99 -16.42 -15.76
C LEU A 44 10.03 -15.30 -15.90
N ALA A 45 11.29 -15.61 -16.22
CA ALA A 45 12.33 -14.63 -16.46
C ALA A 45 11.95 -13.65 -17.58
N ARG A 46 11.24 -14.12 -18.63
CA ARG A 46 10.78 -13.25 -19.70
C ARG A 46 9.70 -12.27 -19.25
N ALA A 47 8.80 -12.69 -18.35
CA ALA A 47 7.86 -11.75 -17.73
C ALA A 47 8.57 -10.68 -16.90
N ASP A 48 9.65 -11.07 -16.19
CA ASP A 48 10.46 -10.12 -15.40
C ASP A 48 11.23 -9.15 -16.32
N GLU A 49 11.74 -9.60 -17.48
CA GLU A 49 12.38 -8.75 -18.50
C GLU A 49 11.39 -7.72 -19.07
N ILE A 50 10.19 -8.16 -19.47
CA ILE A 50 9.16 -7.24 -20.01
C ILE A 50 8.81 -6.14 -18.98
N MET A 51 8.67 -6.51 -17.71
CA MET A 51 8.42 -5.53 -16.66
C MET A 51 9.62 -4.62 -16.39
N ALA A 52 10.84 -5.13 -16.55
CA ALA A 52 12.06 -4.32 -16.41
C ALA A 52 12.17 -3.28 -17.55
N ASP A 53 11.83 -3.66 -18.77
CA ASP A 53 11.83 -2.76 -19.95
C ASP A 53 10.80 -1.62 -19.77
N ASP A 54 9.67 -1.87 -19.06
CA ASP A 54 8.66 -0.86 -18.77
C ASP A 54 8.96 0.00 -17.52
N SER A 55 9.99 -0.32 -16.76
CA SER A 55 10.29 0.32 -15.47
C SER A 55 10.55 1.82 -15.55
N ASP A 56 11.19 2.29 -16.63
CA ASP A 56 11.46 3.72 -16.81
C ASP A 56 10.17 4.52 -17.01
N ARG A 57 9.17 3.97 -17.72
CA ARG A 57 7.84 4.56 -17.86
C ARG A 57 7.11 4.63 -16.53
N MET A 58 7.12 3.56 -15.75
CA MET A 58 6.51 3.52 -14.43
C MET A 58 7.17 4.50 -13.46
N ASN A 59 8.49 4.63 -13.49
CA ASN A 59 9.24 5.63 -12.72
C ASN A 59 8.92 7.06 -13.18
N GLY A 60 8.63 7.27 -14.47
CA GLY A 60 8.13 8.53 -15.02
C GLY A 60 6.82 8.97 -14.35
N PHE A 61 5.86 8.06 -14.20
CA PHE A 61 4.59 8.32 -13.49
C PHE A 61 4.77 8.65 -12.00
N VAL A 62 5.80 8.11 -11.35
CA VAL A 62 6.13 8.52 -9.97
C VAL A 62 6.76 9.89 -9.95
N ALA A 63 7.66 10.19 -10.89
CA ALA A 63 8.37 11.46 -10.96
C ALA A 63 7.44 12.65 -11.27
N ASP A 64 6.36 12.45 -12.04
CA ASP A 64 5.36 13.48 -12.35
C ASP A 64 4.20 13.53 -11.36
N GLY A 65 4.14 12.60 -10.39
CA GLY A 65 3.14 12.54 -9.34
C GLY A 65 1.83 11.83 -9.73
N THR A 66 1.76 11.19 -10.88
CA THR A 66 0.64 10.34 -11.30
C THR A 66 0.52 9.13 -10.37
N LEU A 67 1.66 8.53 -9.99
CA LEU A 67 1.74 7.47 -9.00
C LEU A 67 2.47 7.94 -7.73
N ALA A 68 2.06 7.43 -6.59
CA ALA A 68 2.81 7.56 -5.35
C ALA A 68 3.94 6.54 -5.25
N ALA A 69 3.72 5.33 -5.76
CA ALA A 69 4.68 4.23 -5.78
C ALA A 69 4.19 3.11 -6.70
N TRP A 70 5.09 2.23 -7.12
CA TRP A 70 4.78 0.99 -7.82
C TRP A 70 5.80 -0.09 -7.49
N GLY A 71 5.48 -1.36 -7.82
CA GLY A 71 6.42 -2.46 -7.67
C GLY A 71 6.02 -3.71 -8.43
N TRP A 72 7.03 -4.52 -8.72
CA TRP A 72 6.94 -5.85 -9.30
C TRP A 72 7.65 -6.84 -8.40
N MET A 73 6.96 -7.94 -8.03
CA MET A 73 7.46 -8.91 -7.07
C MET A 73 7.34 -10.34 -7.62
N ALA A 74 8.34 -11.15 -7.33
CA ALA A 74 8.38 -12.56 -7.67
C ALA A 74 8.03 -13.43 -6.47
N HIS A 75 7.27 -14.49 -6.71
CA HIS A 75 6.93 -15.51 -5.71
C HIS A 75 8.18 -16.17 -5.12
N HIS A 76 8.25 -16.16 -3.79
CA HIS A 76 9.23 -16.92 -3.04
C HIS A 76 8.60 -18.21 -2.48
N THR A 77 7.50 -18.08 -1.76
CA THR A 77 6.68 -19.20 -1.27
C THR A 77 5.26 -18.73 -0.94
N GLY A 78 4.31 -19.65 -0.86
CA GLY A 78 2.90 -19.37 -0.55
C GLY A 78 1.96 -20.01 -1.58
N GLY A 79 0.83 -19.38 -1.85
CA GLY A 79 -0.26 -19.90 -2.67
C GLY A 79 0.03 -20.05 -4.17
N GLN A 80 -0.94 -19.67 -5.02
CA GLN A 80 -0.93 -20.01 -6.46
C GLN A 80 -0.37 -18.91 -7.36
N TRP A 81 -0.21 -17.68 -6.90
CA TRP A 81 0.27 -16.56 -7.71
C TRP A 81 1.79 -16.57 -7.82
N GLN A 82 2.33 -16.35 -9.02
CA GLN A 82 3.76 -16.37 -9.29
C GLN A 82 4.38 -14.98 -9.35
N ARG A 83 3.57 -13.96 -9.71
CA ARG A 83 3.99 -12.57 -9.80
C ARG A 83 2.90 -11.67 -9.25
N ILE A 84 3.30 -10.50 -8.80
CA ILE A 84 2.40 -9.41 -8.45
C ILE A 84 2.98 -8.10 -9.00
N SER A 85 2.14 -7.33 -9.68
CA SER A 85 2.36 -5.91 -9.89
C SER A 85 1.42 -5.12 -8.97
N TRP A 86 1.90 -3.99 -8.49
CA TRP A 86 1.06 -3.07 -7.72
C TRP A 86 1.48 -1.64 -7.99
N TYR A 87 0.52 -0.72 -7.89
CA TYR A 87 0.76 0.71 -7.88
C TYR A 87 -0.16 1.41 -6.90
N GLN A 88 0.25 2.59 -6.44
CA GLN A 88 -0.47 3.39 -5.47
C GLN A 88 -0.69 4.80 -5.97
N ALA A 89 -1.85 5.37 -5.60
CA ALA A 89 -2.16 6.78 -5.83
C ALA A 89 -2.95 7.37 -4.65
N ASP A 90 -2.91 8.69 -4.51
CA ASP A 90 -3.62 9.42 -3.48
C ASP A 90 -5.02 9.83 -4.00
N GLY A 91 -6.03 9.07 -3.62
CA GLY A 91 -7.41 9.18 -4.08
C GLY A 91 -7.80 8.08 -5.08
N MET A 92 -9.09 7.71 -5.07
CA MET A 92 -9.62 6.68 -5.96
C MET A 92 -9.62 7.15 -7.43
N ASP A 93 -10.01 8.39 -7.70
CA ASP A 93 -10.02 8.94 -9.05
C ASP A 93 -8.60 8.94 -9.64
N ALA A 94 -7.60 9.39 -8.86
CA ALA A 94 -6.20 9.36 -9.28
C ALA A 94 -5.69 7.93 -9.54
N LEU A 95 -6.13 6.93 -8.74
CA LEU A 95 -5.77 5.53 -8.96
C LEU A 95 -6.33 5.01 -10.30
N LEU A 96 -7.58 5.36 -10.63
CA LEU A 96 -8.23 4.92 -11.86
C LEU A 96 -7.62 5.62 -13.08
N ASP A 97 -7.40 6.94 -13.01
CA ASP A 97 -6.73 7.71 -14.05
C ASP A 97 -5.30 7.17 -14.33
N ALA A 98 -4.57 6.81 -13.27
CA ALA A 98 -3.27 6.17 -13.41
C ALA A 98 -3.36 4.80 -14.08
N GLY A 99 -4.39 4.01 -13.77
CA GLY A 99 -4.67 2.74 -14.44
C GLY A 99 -4.88 2.90 -15.94
N ASP A 100 -5.66 3.90 -16.35
CA ASP A 100 -5.90 4.22 -17.76
C ASP A 100 -4.61 4.66 -18.46
N ALA A 101 -3.79 5.49 -17.81
CA ALA A 101 -2.48 5.91 -18.34
C ALA A 101 -1.49 4.74 -18.49
N ILE A 102 -1.48 3.80 -17.54
CA ILE A 102 -0.62 2.59 -17.59
C ILE A 102 -1.07 1.67 -18.75
N GLN A 103 -2.37 1.53 -18.96
CA GLN A 103 -2.91 0.68 -20.03
C GLN A 103 -2.86 1.32 -21.41
N GLY A 104 -2.54 2.60 -21.52
CA GLY A 104 -2.46 3.31 -22.80
C GLY A 104 -3.82 3.50 -23.47
N THR A 105 -4.91 3.65 -22.72
CA THR A 105 -6.28 3.86 -23.25
C THR A 105 -6.55 5.30 -23.74
N GLY A 106 -5.54 6.17 -23.79
CA GLY A 106 -5.61 7.43 -24.51
C GLY A 106 -5.62 7.21 -26.03
N ASP A 107 -6.32 8.08 -26.78
CA ASP A 107 -6.62 8.07 -28.23
C ASP A 107 -5.44 7.79 -29.22
N ASP A 108 -4.37 7.15 -28.76
CA ASP A 108 -3.16 6.86 -29.56
C ASP A 108 -3.24 5.52 -30.33
N ASP A 109 -4.45 4.92 -30.47
CA ASP A 109 -4.68 3.67 -31.22
C ASP A 109 -4.37 3.75 -32.72
N ALA A 110 -3.68 4.77 -33.20
CA ALA A 110 -3.60 5.00 -34.62
C ALA A 110 -2.29 4.60 -35.34
N ASP A 111 -1.17 4.39 -34.66
CA ASP A 111 0.11 4.25 -35.36
C ASP A 111 1.06 3.11 -34.93
N ASP A 112 0.74 2.26 -33.95
CA ASP A 112 1.62 1.15 -33.55
C ASP A 112 1.52 -0.12 -34.42
N ALA A 113 1.09 0.02 -35.65
CA ALA A 113 1.15 -1.08 -36.63
C ALA A 113 2.52 -1.23 -37.34
N ALA A 114 3.58 -0.56 -36.85
CA ALA A 114 4.86 -0.54 -37.57
C ALA A 114 6.11 -0.55 -36.65
N ALA A 115 6.14 -1.40 -35.65
CA ALA A 115 7.41 -1.83 -35.05
C ALA A 115 7.32 -3.35 -34.81
N GLU A 116 7.37 -4.13 -35.87
CA GLU A 116 7.82 -5.51 -35.82
C GLU A 116 9.33 -5.49 -35.48
N GLU A 117 9.70 -5.14 -34.28
CA GLU A 117 10.93 -5.64 -33.71
C GLU A 117 10.67 -7.13 -33.47
N GLU A 118 11.45 -7.98 -34.14
CA GLU A 118 11.44 -9.43 -33.96
C GLU A 118 11.80 -9.76 -32.51
N ASP A 119 10.84 -9.62 -31.58
CA ASP A 119 10.94 -10.16 -30.24
C ASP A 119 10.65 -11.67 -30.33
N ASP A 120 11.71 -12.48 -30.38
CA ASP A 120 11.68 -13.94 -30.57
C ASP A 120 11.02 -14.70 -29.41
N GLY A 121 10.28 -14.03 -28.49
CA GLY A 121 9.73 -14.64 -27.27
C GLY A 121 8.21 -14.51 -27.10
N PRO A 122 7.63 -15.29 -26.18
CA PRO A 122 6.20 -15.16 -25.85
C PRO A 122 5.95 -13.83 -25.11
N GLY A 123 4.89 -13.11 -25.54
CA GLY A 123 4.43 -11.90 -24.86
C GLY A 123 3.88 -12.19 -23.47
N PHE A 124 3.77 -11.14 -22.64
CA PHE A 124 3.38 -11.23 -21.24
C PHE A 124 2.08 -12.02 -21.01
N GLY A 125 1.03 -11.74 -21.76
CA GLY A 125 -0.27 -12.43 -21.66
C GLY A 125 -0.23 -13.92 -22.00
N MET A 126 0.77 -14.38 -22.77
CA MET A 126 1.00 -15.80 -23.01
C MET A 126 1.70 -16.47 -21.82
N ILE A 127 2.61 -15.75 -21.16
CA ILE A 127 3.36 -16.26 -19.99
C ILE A 127 2.46 -16.31 -18.77
N CYS A 128 1.71 -15.24 -18.52
CA CYS A 128 0.84 -15.04 -17.36
C CYS A 128 -0.63 -14.83 -17.82
N PRO A 129 -1.31 -15.88 -18.32
CA PRO A 129 -2.61 -15.76 -18.99
C PRO A 129 -3.79 -15.50 -18.05
N ARG A 130 -3.59 -15.56 -16.74
CA ARG A 130 -4.65 -15.34 -15.75
C ARG A 130 -4.14 -14.47 -14.62
N HIS A 131 -5.03 -13.62 -14.12
CA HIS A 131 -4.76 -12.77 -12.97
C HIS A 131 -6.03 -12.56 -12.14
N ASP A 132 -5.82 -12.17 -10.90
CA ASP A 132 -6.83 -11.67 -9.98
C ASP A 132 -6.47 -10.22 -9.65
N ASP A 133 -7.44 -9.29 -9.73
CA ASP A 133 -7.23 -7.89 -9.43
C ASP A 133 -7.90 -7.51 -8.12
N TYR A 134 -7.22 -6.66 -7.35
CA TYR A 134 -7.74 -6.07 -6.13
C TYR A 134 -7.44 -4.59 -6.08
N ILE A 135 -8.40 -3.81 -5.58
CA ILE A 135 -8.17 -2.45 -5.08
C ILE A 135 -8.28 -2.50 -3.56
N TRP A 136 -7.22 -2.02 -2.92
CA TRP A 136 -7.10 -1.93 -1.48
C TRP A 136 -7.04 -0.47 -1.06
N GLN A 137 -7.70 -0.12 0.05
CA GLN A 137 -7.54 1.17 0.71
C GLN A 137 -6.54 1.02 1.85
N VAL A 138 -5.49 1.83 1.85
CA VAL A 138 -4.51 1.85 2.94
C VAL A 138 -5.17 2.45 4.19
N GLN A 139 -5.17 1.69 5.28
CA GLN A 139 -5.76 2.09 6.57
C GLN A 139 -4.68 2.55 7.55
N ASN A 140 -3.59 1.76 7.67
CA ASN A 140 -2.50 2.03 8.58
C ASN A 140 -1.19 1.44 8.04
N GLY A 141 -0.07 1.94 8.51
CA GLY A 141 1.25 1.44 8.12
C GLY A 141 2.37 2.36 8.55
N ALA A 142 3.58 1.86 8.42
CA ALA A 142 4.80 2.64 8.61
C ALA A 142 5.90 2.15 7.66
N ASN A 143 6.73 3.09 7.21
CA ASN A 143 7.87 2.84 6.35
C ASN A 143 9.13 3.40 7.00
N SER A 144 10.26 2.75 6.78
CA SER A 144 11.58 3.33 6.95
C SER A 144 12.07 3.93 5.63
N ASP A 145 13.21 4.63 5.65
CA ASP A 145 13.82 5.19 4.44
C ASP A 145 14.33 4.09 3.48
N ALA A 146 14.59 2.87 4.01
CA ALA A 146 15.05 1.74 3.22
C ALA A 146 13.90 0.76 2.99
N ARG A 147 13.64 0.41 1.73
CA ARG A 147 12.73 -0.68 1.39
C ARG A 147 13.38 -2.03 1.65
N GLY A 148 12.54 -3.03 1.97
CA GLY A 148 13.01 -4.38 2.13
C GLY A 148 13.05 -5.13 0.80
N GLU A 149 14.03 -6.02 0.65
CA GLU A 149 14.14 -6.87 -0.54
C GLU A 149 13.14 -8.04 -0.55
N VAL A 150 12.60 -8.37 0.64
CA VAL A 150 11.63 -9.46 0.79
C VAL A 150 10.40 -8.97 1.53
N GLY A 151 9.24 -9.24 0.96
CA GLY A 151 7.94 -8.90 1.54
C GLY A 151 7.13 -10.12 1.92
N MET A 152 6.21 -9.95 2.87
CA MET A 152 5.14 -10.88 3.19
C MET A 152 3.81 -10.19 2.99
N SER A 153 2.88 -10.93 2.39
CA SER A 153 1.47 -10.55 2.29
C SER A 153 0.62 -11.60 2.98
N VAL A 154 -0.23 -11.19 3.90
CA VAL A 154 -1.23 -12.02 4.56
C VAL A 154 -2.61 -11.54 4.13
N TYR A 155 -3.30 -12.36 3.37
CA TYR A 155 -4.62 -12.08 2.81
C TYR A 155 -5.67 -12.73 3.71
N HIS A 156 -6.43 -11.91 4.43
CA HIS A 156 -7.41 -12.37 5.40
C HIS A 156 -8.81 -12.48 4.81
N VAL A 157 -9.50 -13.57 5.14
CA VAL A 157 -10.95 -13.69 5.03
C VAL A 157 -11.56 -13.30 6.37
N CYS A 158 -12.35 -12.24 6.38
CA CYS A 158 -12.92 -11.70 7.61
C CYS A 158 -14.44 -11.78 7.61
N ASP A 159 -15.04 -11.83 8.80
CA ASP A 159 -16.46 -11.62 9.00
C ASP A 159 -16.81 -10.16 8.66
N VAL A 160 -17.51 -9.96 7.54
CA VAL A 160 -17.87 -8.65 6.98
C VAL A 160 -18.61 -7.77 8.00
N SER A 161 -19.35 -8.36 8.93
CA SER A 161 -20.08 -7.60 9.95
C SER A 161 -19.21 -7.06 11.08
N ARG A 162 -17.93 -7.48 11.15
CA ARG A 162 -16.98 -7.13 12.22
C ARG A 162 -15.65 -6.58 11.70
N GLU A 163 -15.57 -6.22 10.42
CA GLU A 163 -14.34 -5.70 9.79
C GLU A 163 -13.81 -4.44 10.48
N GLU A 164 -14.71 -3.52 10.85
CA GLU A 164 -14.34 -2.29 11.59
C GLU A 164 -13.69 -2.63 12.94
N ARG A 165 -14.22 -3.65 13.63
CA ARG A 165 -13.61 -4.11 14.89
C ARG A 165 -12.22 -4.72 14.67
N ALA A 166 -12.00 -5.44 13.59
CA ALA A 166 -10.67 -5.94 13.23
C ALA A 166 -9.69 -4.78 12.98
N ASP A 167 -10.13 -3.72 12.30
CA ASP A 167 -9.32 -2.52 12.04
C ASP A 167 -8.95 -1.81 13.37
N GLU A 168 -9.91 -1.65 14.29
CA GLU A 168 -9.63 -1.10 15.63
C GLU A 168 -8.59 -1.94 16.40
N ILE A 169 -8.70 -3.29 16.37
CA ILE A 169 -7.74 -4.17 17.02
C ILE A 169 -6.34 -4.00 16.41
N VAL A 170 -6.25 -3.89 15.09
CA VAL A 170 -4.96 -3.63 14.44
C VAL A 170 -4.39 -2.30 14.89
N ASP A 171 -5.18 -1.23 14.91
CA ASP A 171 -4.72 0.10 15.31
C ASP A 171 -4.27 0.17 16.77
N GLU A 172 -5.03 -0.45 17.67
CA GLU A 172 -4.78 -0.38 19.11
C GLU A 172 -3.68 -1.33 19.60
N HIS A 173 -3.55 -2.52 18.98
CA HIS A 173 -2.72 -3.59 19.51
C HIS A 173 -1.59 -4.03 18.57
N PHE A 174 -1.79 -4.06 17.23
CA PHE A 174 -0.77 -4.55 16.29
C PHE A 174 0.12 -3.42 15.81
N ALA A 175 -0.46 -2.27 15.46
CA ALA A 175 0.27 -1.13 14.93
C ALA A 175 1.38 -0.62 15.88
N PRO A 176 1.20 -0.50 17.20
CA PRO A 176 2.27 -0.10 18.10
C PRO A 176 3.48 -1.06 18.07
N VAL A 177 3.24 -2.37 17.96
CA VAL A 177 4.29 -3.39 17.87
C VAL A 177 5.04 -3.28 16.55
N LEU A 178 4.31 -3.23 15.42
CA LEU A 178 4.88 -3.16 14.08
C LEU A 178 5.61 -1.83 13.84
N ASN A 179 5.06 -0.72 14.30
CA ASN A 179 5.73 0.60 14.27
C ASN A 179 7.06 0.58 15.02
N LYS A 180 7.09 -0.08 16.18
CA LYS A 180 8.34 -0.24 16.93
C LYS A 180 9.35 -1.07 16.16
N MET A 181 8.92 -2.15 15.49
CA MET A 181 9.80 -2.98 14.68
C MET A 181 10.40 -2.23 13.48
N VAL A 182 9.62 -1.38 12.82
CA VAL A 182 10.13 -0.49 11.76
C VAL A 182 11.14 0.50 12.35
N LYS A 183 10.82 1.14 13.45
CA LYS A 183 11.74 2.08 14.13
C LYS A 183 13.04 1.43 14.58
N ASP A 184 12.99 0.18 15.03
CA ASP A 184 14.15 -0.60 15.47
C ASP A 184 14.93 -1.22 14.28
N GLY A 185 14.48 -1.06 13.04
CA GLY A 185 15.10 -1.60 11.82
C GLY A 185 14.94 -3.12 11.66
N LYS A 186 13.99 -3.74 12.35
CA LYS A 186 13.65 -5.16 12.20
C LYS A 186 12.77 -5.41 10.98
N LEU A 187 11.90 -4.44 10.67
CA LEU A 187 11.12 -4.35 9.45
C LEU A 187 11.51 -3.08 8.70
N SER A 188 11.45 -3.12 7.37
CA SER A 188 11.57 -1.92 6.53
C SER A 188 10.24 -1.19 6.42
N SER A 189 9.14 -1.94 6.36
CA SER A 189 7.79 -1.40 6.34
C SER A 189 6.77 -2.42 6.86
N TRP A 190 5.58 -1.92 7.18
CA TRP A 190 4.37 -2.72 7.32
C TRP A 190 3.16 -1.91 6.84
N GLY A 191 2.07 -2.61 6.47
CA GLY A 191 0.82 -1.99 6.06
C GLY A 191 -0.39 -2.84 6.42
N TRP A 192 -1.52 -2.18 6.65
CA TRP A 192 -2.84 -2.74 6.81
C TRP A 192 -3.79 -2.08 5.83
N GLN A 193 -4.49 -2.88 5.03
CA GLN A 193 -5.32 -2.40 3.94
C GLN A 193 -6.67 -3.09 3.94
N SER A 194 -7.72 -2.33 3.65
CA SER A 194 -9.10 -2.84 3.52
C SER A 194 -9.47 -3.05 2.05
N HIS A 195 -10.31 -4.04 1.82
CA HIS A 195 -10.83 -4.38 0.51
C HIS A 195 -11.80 -3.32 -0.03
N VAL A 196 -11.59 -2.91 -1.28
CA VAL A 196 -12.52 -2.06 -2.03
C VAL A 196 -13.16 -2.86 -3.17
N VAL A 197 -12.33 -3.44 -4.05
CA VAL A 197 -12.76 -4.26 -5.19
C VAL A 197 -11.86 -5.49 -5.27
N GLY A 198 -12.38 -6.61 -5.76
CA GLY A 198 -11.61 -7.84 -6.01
C GLY A 198 -12.36 -9.09 -5.53
N GLY A 199 -11.61 -10.15 -5.24
CA GLY A 199 -12.13 -11.45 -4.82
C GLY A 199 -12.63 -11.50 -3.36
N HIS A 200 -12.33 -12.60 -2.66
CA HIS A 200 -12.93 -12.89 -1.35
C HIS A 200 -12.10 -12.42 -0.14
N PHE A 201 -10.84 -11.99 -0.35
CA PHE A 201 -10.02 -11.45 0.73
C PHE A 201 -10.51 -10.06 1.14
N ARG A 202 -10.62 -9.85 2.44
CA ARG A 202 -11.22 -8.64 3.01
C ARG A 202 -10.21 -7.68 3.61
N ARG A 203 -9.06 -8.21 4.05
CA ARG A 203 -7.96 -7.43 4.61
C ARG A 203 -6.64 -7.96 4.07
N LEU A 204 -5.71 -7.06 3.88
CA LEU A 204 -4.34 -7.36 3.48
C LEU A 204 -3.39 -6.75 4.51
N GLN A 205 -2.60 -7.60 5.14
CA GLN A 205 -1.44 -7.18 5.92
C GLN A 205 -0.18 -7.38 5.10
N THR A 206 0.68 -6.37 5.07
CA THR A 206 1.99 -6.44 4.41
C THR A 206 3.11 -6.16 5.41
N MET A 207 4.26 -6.78 5.21
CA MET A 207 5.50 -6.51 5.93
C MET A 207 6.66 -6.66 4.97
N THR A 208 7.71 -5.83 5.11
CA THR A 208 8.95 -6.00 4.35
C THR A 208 10.17 -5.96 5.26
N ALA A 209 11.22 -6.66 4.87
CA ALA A 209 12.50 -6.67 5.57
C ALA A 209 13.66 -6.85 4.58
N ALA A 210 14.89 -6.68 5.04
CA ALA A 210 16.10 -6.78 4.23
C ALA A 210 16.28 -8.17 3.58
N ASP A 211 15.80 -9.23 4.23
CA ASP A 211 15.86 -10.61 3.74
C ASP A 211 14.79 -11.49 4.40
N ALA A 212 14.59 -12.71 3.87
CA ALA A 212 13.58 -13.64 4.36
C ALA A 212 13.83 -14.11 5.81
N LYS A 213 15.06 -14.18 6.28
CA LYS A 213 15.37 -14.61 7.66
C LYS A 213 14.99 -13.51 8.65
N SER A 214 15.34 -12.26 8.32
CA SER A 214 14.98 -11.07 9.09
C SER A 214 13.46 -10.90 9.13
N LEU A 215 12.77 -11.08 8.00
CA LEU A 215 11.32 -11.04 7.90
C LEU A 215 10.66 -12.08 8.80
N MET A 216 11.09 -13.34 8.72
CA MET A 216 10.51 -14.41 9.53
C MET A 216 10.81 -14.27 11.03
N ALA A 217 11.98 -13.72 11.39
CA ALA A 217 12.30 -13.41 12.77
C ALA A 217 11.42 -12.28 13.33
N ALA A 218 11.23 -11.22 12.56
CA ALA A 218 10.33 -10.12 12.94
C ALA A 218 8.87 -10.59 13.06
N ARG A 219 8.40 -11.41 12.11
CA ARG A 219 7.06 -12.03 12.17
C ARG A 219 6.87 -12.86 13.43
N ALA A 220 7.83 -13.73 13.75
CA ALA A 220 7.74 -14.59 14.94
C ALA A 220 7.65 -13.75 16.23
N GLU A 221 8.46 -12.70 16.34
CA GLU A 221 8.42 -11.77 17.48
C GLU A 221 7.08 -11.01 17.54
N ALA A 222 6.55 -10.55 16.39
CA ALA A 222 5.25 -9.87 16.34
C ALA A 222 4.12 -10.79 16.80
N LEU A 223 4.11 -12.04 16.31
CA LEU A 223 3.10 -13.02 16.70
C LEU A 223 3.16 -13.37 18.19
N GLU A 224 4.36 -13.46 18.77
CA GLU A 224 4.52 -13.70 20.22
C GLU A 224 3.92 -12.56 21.05
N VAL A 225 4.06 -11.31 20.60
CA VAL A 225 3.48 -10.16 21.31
C VAL A 225 1.97 -10.06 21.10
N VAL A 226 1.51 -10.27 19.86
CA VAL A 226 0.10 -10.07 19.47
C VAL A 226 -0.79 -11.23 19.91
N TYR A 227 -0.27 -12.46 19.90
CA TYR A 227 -1.02 -13.68 20.22
C TYR A 227 -0.46 -14.44 21.45
N GLY A 228 0.44 -13.79 22.21
CA GLY A 228 1.00 -14.39 23.43
C GLY A 228 -0.05 -14.67 24.50
N GLU A 229 0.37 -15.33 25.58
CA GLU A 229 -0.52 -15.71 26.67
C GLU A 229 -1.30 -14.49 27.21
N ASP A 230 -2.62 -14.66 27.39
CA ASP A 230 -3.55 -13.65 27.91
C ASP A 230 -3.83 -12.44 26.97
N ASN A 231 -3.54 -12.52 25.67
CA ASN A 231 -3.86 -11.44 24.71
C ASN A 231 -5.25 -11.63 24.08
N ALA A 232 -6.28 -11.13 24.76
CA ALA A 232 -7.67 -11.21 24.31
C ALA A 232 -7.90 -10.52 22.94
N ALA A 233 -7.09 -9.50 22.58
CA ALA A 233 -7.20 -8.81 21.30
C ALA A 233 -6.78 -9.72 20.13
N GLY A 234 -5.70 -10.50 20.28
CA GLY A 234 -5.29 -11.48 19.28
C GLY A 234 -6.31 -12.60 19.10
N GLU A 235 -6.92 -13.08 20.21
CA GLU A 235 -7.99 -14.07 20.15
C GLU A 235 -9.23 -13.51 19.43
N GLU A 236 -9.64 -12.27 19.75
CA GLU A 236 -10.75 -11.60 19.10
C GLU A 236 -10.48 -11.38 17.60
N PHE A 237 -9.28 -10.92 17.23
CA PHE A 237 -8.87 -10.77 15.83
C PHE A 237 -8.96 -12.11 15.08
N THR A 238 -8.45 -13.19 15.65
CA THR A 238 -8.52 -14.53 15.07
C THR A 238 -9.97 -14.98 14.87
N ALA A 239 -10.87 -14.63 15.77
CA ALA A 239 -12.30 -14.94 15.64
C ALA A 239 -13.00 -14.12 14.53
N ILE A 240 -12.40 -13.02 14.08
CA ILE A 240 -12.93 -12.18 13.00
C ILE A 240 -12.26 -12.49 11.66
N CYS A 241 -10.92 -12.58 11.62
CA CYS A 241 -10.07 -12.65 10.43
C CYS A 241 -9.07 -13.82 10.49
N GLY A 242 -9.44 -14.96 11.10
CA GLY A 242 -8.53 -16.08 11.32
C GLY A 242 -8.21 -16.93 10.10
N ASP A 243 -9.08 -16.94 9.08
CA ASP A 243 -8.80 -17.62 7.82
C ASP A 243 -7.95 -16.72 6.92
N HIS A 244 -6.81 -17.22 6.44
CA HIS A 244 -5.89 -16.42 5.65
C HIS A 244 -4.99 -17.27 4.74
N VAL A 245 -4.39 -16.60 3.75
CA VAL A 245 -3.35 -17.16 2.88
C VAL A 245 -2.12 -16.25 2.93
N ASP A 246 -0.96 -16.86 3.15
CA ASP A 246 0.31 -16.16 3.26
C ASP A 246 1.15 -16.32 1.99
N TYR A 247 1.83 -15.25 1.61
CA TYR A 247 2.83 -15.24 0.55
C TYR A 247 4.10 -14.56 1.04
N ILE A 248 5.24 -15.10 0.63
CA ILE A 248 6.53 -14.40 0.68
C ILE A 248 6.92 -14.05 -0.75
N TRP A 249 7.33 -12.81 -0.96
CA TRP A 249 7.69 -12.23 -2.23
C TRP A 249 9.13 -11.73 -2.21
N ASN A 250 9.84 -11.86 -3.32
CA ASN A 250 11.09 -11.16 -3.56
C ASN A 250 10.78 -9.91 -4.38
N ALA A 251 11.17 -8.73 -3.91
CA ALA A 251 11.10 -7.51 -4.70
C ALA A 251 12.03 -7.65 -5.91
N GLN A 252 11.53 -7.34 -7.11
CA GLN A 252 12.31 -7.37 -8.35
C GLN A 252 12.53 -5.95 -8.85
N LEU A 253 11.44 -5.18 -8.93
CA LEU A 253 11.43 -3.78 -9.34
C LEU A 253 10.51 -3.01 -8.40
N GLU A 254 10.87 -1.78 -8.11
CA GLU A 254 10.02 -0.85 -7.39
C GLU A 254 10.49 0.59 -7.62
N SER A 255 9.59 1.53 -7.45
CA SER A 255 9.93 2.96 -7.51
C SER A 255 10.94 3.33 -6.43
N ASN A 256 11.88 4.17 -6.82
CA ASN A 256 12.91 4.75 -5.94
C ASN A 256 12.30 5.80 -5.00
#